data_9094bb658ba210ec884f426d7b95c30c
#
_entry.id   9094bb658ba210ec884f426d7b95c30c
#
_cell.length_a   1.000
_cell.length_b   1.000
_cell.length_c   1.000
_cell.angle_alpha   90.00
_cell.angle_beta   90.00
_cell.angle_gamma   90.00
#
_symmetry.space_group_name_H-M   'P 1'
#
loop_
_entity.id
_entity.type
_entity.pdbx_description
1 polymer ?
#
loop_
_entity_poly.entity_id
_entity_poly.type
_entity_poly.pdbx_seq_one_letter_code
_entity_poly.pdbx_strand_id
1 'polypeptide(L)'
;MQQPEMSNANGTLQQASNPGEQVWTDKGNAAAQSGDFESAAEAFEQAVLISPDDARARYNLALAQQYLGDSELAIAGYRRAIDLDPQLIDAYINLGNLYGELGLNEDSLETFQQAQELNPENDELYLNVGDAYRTQNLYQDAIQSYRQALILNPGNANAADNLLDVRERVNDQMRRLMEQERRIDEDPSNASRYAELASLYLDMRRYDEALSIANQMLALDPAGRTGYDMLAAVYEQMGERDQAAETYSRIVELSPDDADAWEHFGTWRALQGNTTDAIAAYSRSLELDPDRISARFSLAETYLEAERYEEAMKVYQALVEQGEELQGDDLAASYAGLADTYNSLGRYDDAIATSKTLLEQFEDDPEGYYQLATAYDALDRYDEAIENYQNAIDSDPLNADYYNDLADTFREVKRFDEAVDAAQQAIAMDPSLIIAYETLAQIYDEMGQPEEAATAREQANALNLVTE
;
A
#
# COMPACT_ATOMS: atom_id res chain seq x y z
N MET A 1 0.21 23.68 12.00
CA MET A 1 -0.94 22.87 11.57
C MET A 1 -2.20 23.70 11.80
N GLN A 2 -2.79 24.23 10.73
CA GLN A 2 -4.14 24.77 10.80
C GLN A 2 -5.08 23.57 10.85
N GLN A 3 -5.99 23.55 11.82
CA GLN A 3 -7.06 22.55 11.87
C GLN A 3 -7.91 22.70 10.60
N PRO A 4 -8.16 21.63 9.83
CA PRO A 4 -9.15 21.70 8.75
C PRO A 4 -10.50 22.07 9.36
N GLU A 5 -11.13 23.09 8.79
CA GLU A 5 -12.47 23.49 9.22
C GLU A 5 -13.44 22.39 8.80
N MET A 6 -14.07 21.72 9.76
CA MET A 6 -15.23 20.90 9.48
C MET A 6 -16.27 21.78 8.76
N SER A 7 -16.56 21.42 7.51
CA SER A 7 -17.33 22.22 6.56
C SER A 7 -18.68 22.65 7.14
N ASN A 8 -18.79 23.92 7.52
CA ASN A 8 -20.06 24.60 7.66
C ASN A 8 -20.58 24.99 6.26
N ALA A 9 -21.03 23.99 5.49
CA ALA A 9 -21.58 24.21 4.17
C ALA A 9 -22.95 24.88 4.25
N ASN A 10 -22.98 26.23 4.20
CA ASN A 10 -24.10 26.98 3.69
C ASN A 10 -24.03 26.98 2.15
N GLY A 11 -24.50 25.92 1.53
CA GLY A 11 -24.59 25.81 0.07
C GLY A 11 -25.69 24.85 -0.34
N THR A 12 -26.85 25.43 -0.68
CA THR A 12 -27.97 24.85 -1.43
C THR A 12 -28.59 23.53 -0.95
N LEU A 13 -29.75 23.68 -0.33
CA LEU A 13 -30.81 22.68 -0.12
C LEU A 13 -31.08 21.88 -1.40
N GLN A 14 -30.62 20.61 -1.45
CA GLN A 14 -31.25 19.57 -2.26
C GLN A 14 -31.07 18.21 -1.59
N GLN A 15 -32.20 17.64 -1.29
CA GLN A 15 -32.58 16.38 -0.68
C GLN A 15 -32.80 16.45 0.83
N ALA A 16 -34.02 16.05 1.21
CA ALA A 16 -34.44 15.98 2.60
C ALA A 16 -33.62 14.88 3.31
N SER A 17 -32.60 15.29 4.03
CA SER A 17 -31.88 14.41 4.97
C SER A 17 -32.90 13.81 5.94
N ASN A 18 -32.79 12.52 6.21
CA ASN A 18 -33.59 11.84 7.21
C ASN A 18 -33.46 12.62 8.55
N PRO A 19 -34.58 13.05 9.19
CA PRO A 19 -34.48 13.80 10.44
C PRO A 19 -33.67 13.11 11.55
N GLY A 20 -33.57 11.76 11.50
CA GLY A 20 -32.74 10.97 12.41
C GLY A 20 -31.26 11.17 12.15
N GLU A 21 -30.85 11.16 10.90
CA GLU A 21 -29.48 11.40 10.46
C GLU A 21 -28.97 12.78 10.86
N GLN A 22 -29.78 13.84 10.61
CA GLN A 22 -29.40 15.19 10.97
C GLN A 22 -29.08 15.36 12.47
N VAL A 23 -29.83 14.68 13.34
CA VAL A 23 -29.57 14.69 14.79
C VAL A 23 -28.21 14.13 15.14
N TRP A 24 -27.83 13.07 14.48
CA TRP A 24 -26.52 12.43 14.71
C TRP A 24 -25.37 13.23 14.07
N THR A 25 -25.58 13.76 12.89
CA THR A 25 -24.63 14.66 12.24
C THR A 25 -24.36 15.91 13.07
N ASP A 26 -25.42 16.54 13.63
CA ASP A 26 -25.26 17.69 14.52
C ASP A 26 -24.51 17.34 15.82
N LYS A 27 -24.73 16.14 16.38
CA LYS A 27 -24.00 15.67 17.54
C LYS A 27 -22.52 15.42 17.20
N GLY A 28 -22.23 14.75 16.09
CA GLY A 28 -20.89 14.52 15.62
C GLY A 28 -20.13 15.81 15.40
N ASN A 29 -20.75 16.79 14.72
CA ASN A 29 -20.17 18.10 14.51
C ASN A 29 -19.87 18.84 15.83
N ALA A 30 -20.77 18.75 16.81
CA ALA A 30 -20.56 19.38 18.12
C ALA A 30 -19.43 18.71 18.91
N ALA A 31 -19.32 17.38 18.86
CA ALA A 31 -18.23 16.62 19.47
C ALA A 31 -16.88 16.96 18.82
N ALA A 32 -16.82 16.94 17.49
CA ALA A 32 -15.62 17.30 16.74
C ALA A 32 -15.15 18.74 17.00
N GLN A 33 -16.07 19.71 17.09
CA GLN A 33 -15.74 21.09 17.45
C GLN A 33 -15.17 21.22 18.87
N SER A 34 -15.48 20.31 19.77
CA SER A 34 -14.89 20.25 21.12
C SER A 34 -13.60 19.46 21.18
N GLY A 35 -13.17 18.83 20.08
CA GLY A 35 -11.99 17.97 20.00
C GLY A 35 -12.23 16.55 20.50
N ASP A 36 -13.47 16.16 20.73
CA ASP A 36 -13.87 14.81 21.15
C ASP A 36 -14.16 13.98 19.88
N PHE A 37 -13.09 13.48 19.28
CA PHE A 37 -13.19 12.74 18.00
C PHE A 37 -13.75 11.33 18.18
N GLU A 38 -13.62 10.71 19.35
CA GLU A 38 -14.26 9.43 19.68
C GLU A 38 -15.78 9.57 19.64
N SER A 39 -16.34 10.52 20.41
CA SER A 39 -17.77 10.79 20.37
C SER A 39 -18.26 11.30 18.99
N ALA A 40 -17.39 11.97 18.23
CA ALA A 40 -17.70 12.41 16.87
C ALA A 40 -17.82 11.21 15.92
N ALA A 41 -16.89 10.27 15.97
CA ALA A 41 -16.91 9.04 15.17
C ALA A 41 -18.15 8.20 15.47
N GLU A 42 -18.45 7.93 16.76
CA GLU A 42 -19.66 7.22 17.18
C GLU A 42 -20.95 7.86 16.64
N ALA A 43 -21.02 9.19 16.68
CA ALA A 43 -22.19 9.90 16.19
C ALA A 43 -22.30 9.85 14.65
N PHE A 44 -21.20 10.03 13.91
CA PHE A 44 -21.21 9.93 12.46
C PHE A 44 -21.46 8.49 11.98
N GLU A 45 -21.00 7.48 12.70
CA GLU A 45 -21.35 6.08 12.44
C GLU A 45 -22.86 5.85 12.51
N GLN A 46 -23.54 6.38 13.53
CA GLN A 46 -24.99 6.33 13.60
C GLN A 46 -25.69 7.09 12.46
N ALA A 47 -25.10 8.19 11.97
CA ALA A 47 -25.60 8.90 10.80
C ALA A 47 -25.48 8.03 9.54
N VAL A 48 -24.33 7.38 9.34
CA VAL A 48 -24.06 6.45 8.22
C VAL A 48 -24.99 5.22 8.28
N LEU A 49 -25.26 4.66 9.47
CA LEU A 49 -26.21 3.56 9.61
C LEU A 49 -27.65 3.94 9.20
N ILE A 50 -28.05 5.21 9.41
CA ILE A 50 -29.37 5.69 9.01
C ILE A 50 -29.43 6.01 7.51
N SER A 51 -28.35 6.53 6.95
CA SER A 51 -28.23 6.95 5.56
C SER A 51 -26.90 6.44 4.95
N PRO A 52 -26.81 5.15 4.58
CA PRO A 52 -25.58 4.54 4.09
C PRO A 52 -25.01 5.18 2.81
N ASP A 53 -25.87 5.80 2.02
CA ASP A 53 -25.53 6.45 0.74
C ASP A 53 -25.26 7.96 0.87
N ASP A 54 -25.20 8.50 2.10
CA ASP A 54 -24.82 9.90 2.31
C ASP A 54 -23.31 10.07 2.29
N ALA A 55 -22.79 10.62 1.18
CA ALA A 55 -21.38 10.89 0.98
C ALA A 55 -20.78 11.79 2.07
N ARG A 56 -21.54 12.78 2.58
CA ARG A 56 -21.06 13.70 3.62
C ARG A 56 -20.99 13.05 4.98
N ALA A 57 -21.95 12.19 5.32
CA ALA A 57 -21.90 11.43 6.57
C ALA A 57 -20.66 10.52 6.59
N ARG A 58 -20.36 9.85 5.48
CA ARG A 58 -19.15 9.03 5.33
C ARG A 58 -17.87 9.86 5.40
N TYR A 59 -17.82 10.99 4.71
CA TYR A 59 -16.69 11.91 4.78
C TYR A 59 -16.44 12.40 6.22
N ASN A 60 -17.48 12.76 6.96
CA ASN A 60 -17.33 13.23 8.33
C ASN A 60 -16.85 12.13 9.27
N LEU A 61 -17.30 10.87 9.07
CA LEU A 61 -16.82 9.71 9.80
C LEU A 61 -15.34 9.48 9.51
N ALA A 62 -14.95 9.44 8.24
CA ALA A 62 -13.56 9.30 7.83
C ALA A 62 -12.65 10.38 8.42
N LEU A 63 -13.12 11.63 8.45
CA LEU A 63 -12.36 12.73 9.04
C LEU A 63 -12.17 12.55 10.56
N ALA A 64 -13.20 12.07 11.28
CA ALA A 64 -13.08 11.76 12.70
C ALA A 64 -12.10 10.60 12.95
N GLN A 65 -12.16 9.55 12.14
CA GLN A 65 -11.22 8.40 12.17
C GLN A 65 -9.79 8.86 11.91
N GLN A 66 -9.55 9.73 10.93
CA GLN A 66 -8.23 10.31 10.68
C GLN A 66 -7.67 11.03 11.92
N TYR A 67 -8.49 11.80 12.64
CA TYR A 67 -8.05 12.46 13.88
C TYR A 67 -7.78 11.49 15.03
N LEU A 68 -8.38 10.31 15.03
CA LEU A 68 -8.12 9.24 15.98
C LEU A 68 -6.84 8.46 15.65
N GLY A 69 -6.32 8.63 14.43
CA GLY A 69 -5.16 7.91 13.92
C GLY A 69 -5.51 6.64 13.16
N ASP A 70 -6.81 6.34 12.98
CA ASP A 70 -7.31 5.18 12.25
C ASP A 70 -7.22 5.43 10.74
N SER A 71 -5.98 5.48 10.22
CA SER A 71 -5.70 5.93 8.85
C SER A 71 -6.37 5.04 7.80
N GLU A 72 -6.44 3.75 8.01
CA GLU A 72 -7.04 2.78 7.09
C GLU A 72 -8.55 2.99 6.97
N LEU A 73 -9.25 3.11 8.11
CA LEU A 73 -10.68 3.41 8.12
C LEU A 73 -10.98 4.77 7.48
N ALA A 74 -10.11 5.76 7.72
CA ALA A 74 -10.25 7.08 7.10
C ALA A 74 -10.10 7.02 5.58
N ILE A 75 -9.12 6.26 5.04
CA ILE A 75 -8.93 6.05 3.60
C ILE A 75 -10.18 5.40 3.00
N ALA A 76 -10.66 4.30 3.59
CA ALA A 76 -11.86 3.61 3.13
C ALA A 76 -13.08 4.53 3.13
N GLY A 77 -13.26 5.28 4.20
CA GLY A 77 -14.35 6.23 4.35
C GLY A 77 -14.32 7.36 3.31
N TYR A 78 -13.13 7.92 3.03
CA TYR A 78 -12.97 8.95 2.00
C TYR A 78 -13.19 8.39 0.60
N ARG A 79 -12.64 7.23 0.26
CA ARG A 79 -12.90 6.55 -1.03
C ARG A 79 -14.39 6.32 -1.23
N ARG A 80 -15.07 5.78 -0.21
CA ARG A 80 -16.51 5.55 -0.29
C ARG A 80 -17.32 6.84 -0.41
N ALA A 81 -16.90 7.92 0.24
CA ALA A 81 -17.54 9.23 0.08
C ALA A 81 -17.38 9.77 -1.36
N ILE A 82 -16.22 9.56 -1.98
CA ILE A 82 -15.92 9.91 -3.37
C ILE A 82 -16.80 9.08 -4.34
N ASP A 83 -16.95 7.80 -4.11
CA ASP A 83 -17.81 6.93 -4.93
C ASP A 83 -19.28 7.37 -4.91
N LEU A 84 -19.74 7.80 -3.75
CA LEU A 84 -21.13 8.27 -3.56
C LEU A 84 -21.35 9.67 -4.13
N ASP A 85 -20.37 10.57 -4.00
CA ASP A 85 -20.38 11.91 -4.58
C ASP A 85 -19.01 12.25 -5.19
N PRO A 86 -18.80 11.93 -6.48
CA PRO A 86 -17.55 12.25 -7.17
C PRO A 86 -17.25 13.75 -7.31
N GLN A 87 -18.12 14.64 -6.84
CA GLN A 87 -17.89 16.08 -6.78
C GLN A 87 -17.50 16.59 -5.38
N LEU A 88 -17.34 15.70 -4.41
CA LEU A 88 -16.99 16.05 -3.04
C LEU A 88 -15.46 16.31 -2.92
N ILE A 89 -15.03 17.49 -3.37
CA ILE A 89 -13.61 17.89 -3.46
C ILE A 89 -12.89 17.78 -2.11
N ASP A 90 -13.59 18.07 -1.00
CA ASP A 90 -13.02 17.97 0.35
C ASP A 90 -12.53 16.55 0.67
N ALA A 91 -13.22 15.52 0.16
CA ALA A 91 -12.80 14.12 0.36
C ALA A 91 -11.51 13.80 -0.40
N TYR A 92 -11.36 14.28 -1.63
CA TYR A 92 -10.10 14.13 -2.38
C TYR A 92 -8.93 14.85 -1.70
N ILE A 93 -9.16 16.09 -1.19
CA ILE A 93 -8.12 16.86 -0.51
C ILE A 93 -7.63 16.11 0.74
N ASN A 94 -8.56 15.63 1.57
CA ASN A 94 -8.19 14.96 2.81
C ASN A 94 -7.57 13.58 2.54
N LEU A 95 -8.09 12.83 1.57
CA LEU A 95 -7.50 11.55 1.14
C LEU A 95 -6.07 11.76 0.60
N GLY A 96 -5.87 12.74 -0.29
CA GLY A 96 -4.56 13.06 -0.83
C GLY A 96 -3.55 13.50 0.26
N ASN A 97 -4.00 14.29 1.23
CA ASN A 97 -3.18 14.67 2.38
C ASN A 97 -2.82 13.46 3.23
N LEU A 98 -3.78 12.58 3.53
CA LEU A 98 -3.55 11.37 4.32
C LEU A 98 -2.58 10.43 3.63
N TYR A 99 -2.71 10.21 2.31
CA TYR A 99 -1.71 9.45 1.55
C TYR A 99 -0.32 10.07 1.64
N GLY A 100 -0.21 11.40 1.57
CA GLY A 100 1.06 12.10 1.74
C GLY A 100 1.67 11.92 3.13
N GLU A 101 0.86 11.94 4.19
CA GLU A 101 1.27 11.70 5.59
C GLU A 101 1.78 10.26 5.78
N LEU A 102 1.19 9.29 5.09
CA LEU A 102 1.58 7.87 5.11
C LEU A 102 2.76 7.56 4.16
N GLY A 103 3.26 8.54 3.40
CA GLY A 103 4.33 8.34 2.43
C GLY A 103 3.89 7.69 1.11
N LEU A 104 2.59 7.48 0.90
CA LEU A 104 1.99 6.98 -0.34
C LEU A 104 1.90 8.11 -1.37
N ASN A 105 3.06 8.54 -1.85
CA ASN A 105 3.21 9.79 -2.60
C ASN A 105 2.56 9.74 -3.99
N GLU A 106 2.49 8.59 -4.63
CA GLU A 106 1.87 8.41 -5.95
C GLU A 106 0.35 8.51 -5.82
N ASP A 107 -0.26 7.82 -4.86
CA ASP A 107 -1.69 7.90 -4.57
C ASP A 107 -2.13 9.31 -4.16
N SER A 108 -1.30 9.99 -3.35
CA SER A 108 -1.50 11.38 -2.97
C SER A 108 -1.58 12.28 -4.20
N LEU A 109 -0.62 12.16 -5.12
CA LEU A 109 -0.53 12.97 -6.32
C LEU A 109 -1.71 12.70 -7.27
N GLU A 110 -2.05 11.44 -7.50
CA GLU A 110 -3.18 11.03 -8.34
C GLU A 110 -4.50 11.59 -7.79
N THR A 111 -4.71 11.45 -6.48
CA THR A 111 -5.91 11.96 -5.80
C THR A 111 -6.04 13.47 -5.95
N PHE A 112 -4.96 14.23 -5.79
CA PHE A 112 -4.99 15.68 -5.99
C PHE A 112 -5.20 16.06 -7.46
N GLN A 113 -4.68 15.30 -8.43
CA GLN A 113 -4.91 15.53 -9.86
C GLN A 113 -6.38 15.34 -10.20
N GLN A 114 -7.02 14.29 -9.69
CA GLN A 114 -8.47 14.08 -9.85
C GLN A 114 -9.27 15.27 -9.26
N ALA A 115 -8.90 15.77 -8.09
CA ALA A 115 -9.51 16.95 -7.51
C ALA A 115 -9.31 18.21 -8.36
N GLN A 116 -8.14 18.39 -8.99
CA GLN A 116 -7.86 19.52 -9.88
C GLN A 116 -8.72 19.48 -11.16
N GLU A 117 -9.00 18.32 -11.71
CA GLU A 117 -9.91 18.17 -12.86
C GLU A 117 -11.33 18.63 -12.50
N LEU A 118 -11.77 18.37 -11.27
CA LEU A 118 -13.09 18.81 -10.77
C LEU A 118 -13.14 20.30 -10.48
N ASN A 119 -12.06 20.89 -9.99
CA ASN A 119 -12.00 22.31 -9.64
C ASN A 119 -10.66 22.94 -10.03
N PRO A 120 -10.44 23.24 -11.33
CA PRO A 120 -9.18 23.78 -11.84
C PRO A 120 -8.87 25.21 -11.40
N GLU A 121 -9.79 25.90 -10.74
CA GLU A 121 -9.59 27.29 -10.25
C GLU A 121 -9.26 27.34 -8.75
N ASN A 122 -9.13 26.20 -8.07
CA ASN A 122 -8.81 26.13 -6.65
C ASN A 122 -7.28 26.19 -6.44
N ASP A 123 -6.79 27.30 -5.89
CA ASP A 123 -5.36 27.54 -5.64
C ASP A 123 -4.77 26.60 -4.56
N GLU A 124 -5.59 26.15 -3.60
CA GLU A 124 -5.17 25.22 -2.55
C GLU A 124 -4.82 23.83 -3.12
N LEU A 125 -5.55 23.35 -4.12
CA LEU A 125 -5.21 22.10 -4.80
C LEU A 125 -3.84 22.16 -5.49
N TYR A 126 -3.52 23.30 -6.12
CA TYR A 126 -2.19 23.49 -6.69
C TYR A 126 -1.08 23.63 -5.64
N LEU A 127 -1.39 24.19 -4.47
CA LEU A 127 -0.48 24.21 -3.33
C LEU A 127 -0.18 22.76 -2.87
N ASN A 128 -1.23 21.95 -2.66
CA ASN A 128 -1.10 20.56 -2.20
C ASN A 128 -0.34 19.67 -3.21
N VAL A 129 -0.65 19.79 -4.51
CA VAL A 129 0.12 19.13 -5.57
C VAL A 129 1.58 19.57 -5.55
N GLY A 130 1.85 20.85 -5.35
CA GLY A 130 3.20 21.38 -5.20
C GLY A 130 3.92 20.78 -3.99
N ASP A 131 3.23 20.61 -2.87
CA ASP A 131 3.76 19.97 -1.66
C ASP A 131 4.03 18.46 -1.90
N ALA A 132 3.13 17.76 -2.58
CA ALA A 132 3.32 16.35 -2.96
C ALA A 132 4.54 16.16 -3.89
N TYR A 133 4.73 17.03 -4.88
CA TYR A 133 5.94 17.02 -5.70
C TYR A 133 7.21 17.37 -4.91
N ARG A 134 7.13 18.32 -3.99
CA ARG A 134 8.26 18.73 -3.15
C ARG A 134 8.74 17.60 -2.24
N THR A 135 7.83 16.82 -1.65
CA THR A 135 8.17 15.66 -0.80
C THR A 135 8.87 14.56 -1.60
N GLN A 136 8.55 14.45 -2.90
CA GLN A 136 9.20 13.52 -3.83
C GLN A 136 10.49 14.06 -4.46
N ASN A 137 10.99 15.24 -4.05
CA ASN A 137 12.13 15.96 -4.65
C ASN A 137 11.93 16.34 -6.13
N LEU A 138 10.70 16.29 -6.65
CA LEU A 138 10.33 16.72 -8.00
C LEU A 138 10.17 18.26 -8.05
N TYR A 139 11.26 18.95 -7.79
CA TYR A 139 11.23 20.40 -7.53
C TYR A 139 10.79 21.24 -8.72
N GLN A 140 11.00 20.80 -9.96
CA GLN A 140 10.55 21.55 -11.14
C GLN A 140 9.02 21.55 -11.25
N ASP A 141 8.39 20.41 -10.96
CA ASP A 141 6.93 20.26 -10.98
C ASP A 141 6.31 20.99 -9.79
N ALA A 142 6.95 20.93 -8.61
CA ALA A 142 6.55 21.71 -7.44
C ALA A 142 6.57 23.22 -7.75
N ILE A 143 7.63 23.73 -8.42
CA ILE A 143 7.71 25.13 -8.83
C ILE A 143 6.56 25.52 -9.76
N GLN A 144 6.19 24.66 -10.71
CA GLN A 144 5.08 24.91 -11.63
C GLN A 144 3.75 24.96 -10.87
N SER A 145 3.52 24.01 -9.97
CA SER A 145 2.30 23.93 -9.16
C SER A 145 2.15 25.15 -8.25
N TYR A 146 3.18 25.54 -7.50
CA TYR A 146 3.12 26.75 -6.66
C TYR A 146 2.93 28.03 -7.47
N ARG A 147 3.52 28.13 -8.66
CA ARG A 147 3.27 29.27 -9.56
C ARG A 147 1.81 29.32 -9.99
N GLN A 148 1.20 28.19 -10.31
CA GLN A 148 -0.19 28.13 -10.69
C GLN A 148 -1.10 28.53 -9.51
N ALA A 149 -0.81 28.06 -8.29
CA ALA A 149 -1.48 28.52 -7.09
C ALA A 149 -1.44 30.05 -6.94
N LEU A 150 -0.26 30.66 -7.16
CA LEU A 150 -0.08 32.11 -7.08
C LEU A 150 -0.70 32.89 -8.27
N ILE A 151 -0.88 32.28 -9.43
CA ILE A 151 -1.64 32.86 -10.54
C ILE A 151 -3.12 32.97 -10.17
N LEU A 152 -3.68 31.90 -9.56
CA LEU A 152 -5.05 31.84 -9.12
C LEU A 152 -5.29 32.76 -7.90
N ASN A 153 -4.39 32.71 -6.94
CA ASN A 153 -4.45 33.51 -5.72
C ASN A 153 -3.09 34.14 -5.40
N PRO A 154 -2.82 35.37 -5.85
CA PRO A 154 -1.55 36.08 -5.56
C PRO A 154 -1.29 36.33 -4.07
N GLY A 155 -2.30 36.19 -3.23
CA GLY A 155 -2.20 36.36 -1.77
C GLY A 155 -1.90 35.06 -1.02
N ASN A 156 -1.75 33.91 -1.70
CA ASN A 156 -1.42 32.63 -1.05
C ASN A 156 0.02 32.65 -0.53
N ALA A 157 0.17 32.98 0.77
CA ALA A 157 1.47 33.10 1.41
C ALA A 157 2.23 31.74 1.46
N ASN A 158 1.51 30.65 1.70
CA ASN A 158 2.10 29.30 1.76
C ASN A 158 2.71 28.92 0.41
N ALA A 159 2.00 29.16 -0.70
CA ALA A 159 2.53 28.89 -2.03
C ALA A 159 3.76 29.77 -2.35
N ALA A 160 3.78 31.03 -1.88
CA ALA A 160 4.92 31.92 -2.08
C ALA A 160 6.15 31.45 -1.28
N ASP A 161 5.98 31.10 -0.03
CA ASP A 161 7.06 30.65 0.85
C ASP A 161 7.62 29.29 0.38
N ASN A 162 6.73 28.33 0.02
CA ASN A 162 7.13 27.02 -0.50
C ASN A 162 7.84 27.15 -1.85
N LEU A 163 7.40 28.06 -2.74
CA LEU A 163 8.09 28.34 -3.99
C LEU A 163 9.51 28.89 -3.76
N LEU A 164 9.69 29.71 -2.75
CA LEU A 164 11.01 30.25 -2.40
C LEU A 164 11.93 29.15 -1.88
N ASP A 165 11.45 28.33 -0.92
CA ASP A 165 12.20 27.19 -0.37
C ASP A 165 12.66 26.23 -1.49
N VAL A 166 11.74 25.82 -2.37
CA VAL A 166 12.09 24.90 -3.46
C VAL A 166 13.10 25.49 -4.43
N ARG A 167 13.02 26.78 -4.74
CA ARG A 167 14.04 27.45 -5.57
C ARG A 167 15.41 27.47 -4.92
N GLU A 168 15.48 27.67 -3.61
CA GLU A 168 16.75 27.59 -2.88
C GLU A 168 17.34 26.18 -2.93
N ARG A 169 16.51 25.14 -2.77
CA ARG A 169 16.93 23.73 -2.90
C ARG A 169 17.46 23.40 -4.29
N VAL A 170 16.77 23.84 -5.36
CA VAL A 170 17.24 23.66 -6.73
C VAL A 170 18.60 24.36 -6.96
N ASN A 171 18.77 25.56 -6.44
CA ASN A 171 20.06 26.28 -6.55
C ASN A 171 21.17 25.57 -5.78
N ASP A 172 20.87 24.97 -4.62
CA ASP A 172 21.83 24.19 -3.85
C ASP A 172 22.23 22.90 -4.57
N GLN A 173 21.26 22.16 -5.11
CA GLN A 173 21.52 20.98 -5.93
C GLN A 173 22.42 21.32 -7.13
N MET A 174 22.12 22.39 -7.84
CA MET A 174 22.93 22.80 -8.98
C MET A 174 24.36 23.16 -8.56
N ARG A 175 24.53 23.81 -7.42
CA ARG A 175 25.85 24.13 -6.85
C ARG A 175 26.65 22.87 -6.51
N ARG A 176 25.97 21.87 -5.91
CA ARG A 176 26.58 20.57 -5.60
C ARG A 176 26.99 19.82 -6.87
N LEU A 177 26.14 19.80 -7.90
CA LEU A 177 26.48 19.20 -9.21
C LEU A 177 27.75 19.82 -9.80
N MET A 178 27.81 21.14 -9.92
CA MET A 178 28.97 21.85 -10.45
C MET A 178 30.26 21.54 -9.66
N GLU A 179 30.15 21.43 -8.34
CA GLU A 179 31.30 21.09 -7.49
C GLU A 179 31.78 19.66 -7.73
N GLN A 180 30.87 18.70 -7.90
CA GLN A 180 31.25 17.32 -8.20
C GLN A 180 31.85 17.18 -9.60
N GLU A 181 31.28 17.85 -10.61
CA GLU A 181 31.85 17.91 -11.96
C GLU A 181 33.28 18.49 -11.94
N ARG A 182 33.50 19.58 -11.23
CA ARG A 182 34.83 20.18 -11.06
C ARG A 182 35.79 19.19 -10.38
N ARG A 183 35.38 18.48 -9.38
CA ARG A 183 36.22 17.47 -8.69
C ARG A 183 36.58 16.30 -9.60
N ILE A 184 35.68 15.89 -10.51
CA ILE A 184 35.97 14.89 -11.54
C ILE A 184 36.99 15.42 -12.54
N ASP A 185 36.83 16.68 -13.01
CA ASP A 185 37.78 17.31 -13.94
C ASP A 185 39.22 17.41 -13.36
N GLU A 186 39.34 17.59 -12.04
CA GLU A 186 40.64 17.59 -11.35
C GLU A 186 41.33 16.22 -11.29
N ASP A 187 40.54 15.14 -11.25
CA ASP A 187 41.07 13.78 -11.23
C ASP A 187 40.07 12.80 -11.90
N PRO A 188 40.06 12.73 -13.23
CA PRO A 188 39.10 11.94 -14.00
C PRO A 188 39.25 10.39 -13.84
N SER A 189 40.34 9.96 -13.20
CA SER A 189 40.59 8.53 -12.98
C SER A 189 40.03 7.99 -11.65
N ASN A 190 39.48 8.86 -10.80
CA ASN A 190 39.02 8.51 -9.47
C ASN A 190 37.55 8.10 -9.47
N ALA A 191 37.28 6.81 -9.51
CA ALA A 191 35.92 6.27 -9.56
C ALA A 191 35.01 6.73 -8.40
N SER A 192 35.57 7.00 -7.20
CA SER A 192 34.77 7.46 -6.06
C SER A 192 34.10 8.82 -6.28
N ARG A 193 34.73 9.70 -7.10
CA ARG A 193 34.16 11.02 -7.43
C ARG A 193 32.93 10.90 -8.35
N TYR A 194 32.93 9.89 -9.21
CA TYR A 194 31.78 9.58 -10.04
C TYR A 194 30.61 9.01 -9.21
N ALA A 195 30.90 8.24 -8.16
CA ALA A 195 29.86 7.71 -7.27
C ALA A 195 29.07 8.84 -6.57
N GLU A 196 29.76 9.87 -6.07
CA GLU A 196 29.12 11.05 -5.47
C GLU A 196 28.22 11.80 -6.47
N LEU A 197 28.67 11.91 -7.73
CA LEU A 197 27.86 12.55 -8.80
C LEU A 197 26.67 11.69 -9.21
N ALA A 198 26.88 10.38 -9.36
CA ALA A 198 25.81 9.44 -9.69
C ALA A 198 24.71 9.42 -8.61
N SER A 199 25.11 9.37 -7.32
CA SER A 199 24.19 9.43 -6.19
C SER A 199 23.38 10.74 -6.20
N LEU A 200 24.00 11.87 -6.53
CA LEU A 200 23.29 13.14 -6.62
C LEU A 200 22.27 13.17 -7.76
N TYR A 201 22.59 12.57 -8.92
CA TYR A 201 21.60 12.40 -10.00
C TYR A 201 20.48 11.46 -9.61
N LEU A 202 20.77 10.38 -8.88
CA LEU A 202 19.78 9.42 -8.37
C LEU A 202 18.81 10.11 -7.39
N ASP A 203 19.32 10.88 -6.42
CA ASP A 203 18.53 11.69 -5.49
C ASP A 203 17.58 12.68 -6.20
N MET A 204 18.00 13.14 -7.39
CA MET A 204 17.21 14.03 -8.24
C MET A 204 16.28 13.29 -9.20
N ARG A 205 16.17 11.95 -9.12
CA ARG A 205 15.45 11.06 -10.05
C ARG A 205 15.87 11.23 -11.51
N ARG A 206 17.11 11.68 -11.75
CA ARG A 206 17.72 11.83 -13.08
C ARG A 206 18.43 10.53 -13.44
N TYR A 207 17.64 9.51 -13.70
CA TYR A 207 18.10 8.13 -13.85
C TYR A 207 19.04 7.94 -15.05
N ASP A 208 18.76 8.59 -16.19
CA ASP A 208 19.60 8.49 -17.39
C ASP A 208 21.03 9.00 -17.13
N GLU A 209 21.14 10.13 -16.43
CA GLU A 209 22.44 10.69 -16.07
C GLU A 209 23.14 9.84 -15.01
N ALA A 210 22.41 9.33 -14.02
CA ALA A 210 22.97 8.42 -13.02
C ALA A 210 23.50 7.14 -13.69
N LEU A 211 22.75 6.52 -14.63
CA LEU A 211 23.20 5.37 -15.43
C LEU A 211 24.45 5.71 -16.25
N SER A 212 24.48 6.89 -16.88
CA SER A 212 25.64 7.33 -17.66
C SER A 212 26.90 7.41 -16.80
N ILE A 213 26.79 7.95 -15.58
CA ILE A 213 27.91 8.07 -14.65
C ILE A 213 28.32 6.70 -14.10
N ALA A 214 27.37 5.84 -13.74
CA ALA A 214 27.66 4.47 -13.30
C ALA A 214 28.42 3.66 -14.36
N ASN A 215 28.00 3.78 -15.63
CA ASN A 215 28.73 3.17 -16.75
C ASN A 215 30.14 3.75 -16.95
N GLN A 216 30.35 5.04 -16.70
CA GLN A 216 31.70 5.62 -16.71
C GLN A 216 32.57 5.05 -15.58
N MET A 217 32.01 4.82 -14.38
CA MET A 217 32.71 4.14 -13.29
C MET A 217 33.17 2.75 -13.72
N LEU A 218 32.29 1.96 -14.35
CA LEU A 218 32.64 0.63 -14.84
C LEU A 218 33.62 0.66 -16.03
N ALA A 219 33.64 1.72 -16.82
CA ALA A 219 34.66 1.90 -17.85
C ALA A 219 36.05 2.16 -17.24
N LEU A 220 36.12 2.83 -16.07
CA LEU A 220 37.36 3.05 -15.32
C LEU A 220 37.79 1.80 -14.55
N ASP A 221 36.87 1.11 -13.95
CA ASP A 221 37.09 -0.14 -13.20
C ASP A 221 36.00 -1.18 -13.50
N PRO A 222 36.19 -2.03 -14.53
CA PRO A 222 35.20 -3.06 -14.93
C PRO A 222 34.90 -4.13 -13.89
N ALA A 223 35.74 -4.27 -12.87
CA ALA A 223 35.54 -5.17 -11.74
C ALA A 223 35.19 -4.43 -10.45
N GLY A 224 35.04 -3.12 -10.53
CA GLY A 224 34.74 -2.26 -9.39
C GLY A 224 33.31 -2.46 -8.88
N ARG A 225 33.17 -2.98 -7.68
CA ARG A 225 31.90 -3.23 -7.00
C ARG A 225 31.01 -1.98 -6.99
N THR A 226 31.57 -0.80 -6.66
CA THR A 226 30.82 0.44 -6.50
C THR A 226 30.07 0.87 -7.76
N GLY A 227 30.59 0.56 -8.95
CA GLY A 227 29.90 0.83 -10.22
C GLY A 227 28.63 -0.01 -10.39
N TYR A 228 28.68 -1.27 -10.01
CA TYR A 228 27.54 -2.16 -10.03
C TYR A 228 26.53 -1.81 -8.92
N ASP A 229 27.00 -1.47 -7.71
CA ASP A 229 26.10 -1.01 -6.63
C ASP A 229 25.29 0.22 -7.07
N MET A 230 25.92 1.13 -7.80
CA MET A 230 25.24 2.29 -8.36
C MET A 230 24.24 1.92 -9.45
N LEU A 231 24.58 1.00 -10.36
CA LEU A 231 23.63 0.50 -11.36
C LEU A 231 22.44 -0.18 -10.70
N ALA A 232 22.68 -1.02 -9.71
CA ALA A 232 21.64 -1.69 -8.95
C ALA A 232 20.68 -0.66 -8.33
N ALA A 233 21.20 0.32 -7.60
CA ALA A 233 20.40 1.37 -6.97
C ALA A 233 19.56 2.17 -7.99
N VAL A 234 20.08 2.42 -9.20
CA VAL A 234 19.31 3.11 -10.24
C VAL A 234 18.21 2.22 -10.78
N TYR A 235 18.51 0.96 -11.13
CA TYR A 235 17.51 0.03 -11.66
C TYR A 235 16.42 -0.32 -10.64
N GLU A 236 16.76 -0.40 -9.36
CA GLU A 236 15.79 -0.55 -8.26
C GLU A 236 14.79 0.61 -8.22
N GLN A 237 15.29 1.86 -8.25
CA GLN A 237 14.41 3.02 -8.23
C GLN A 237 13.59 3.20 -9.51
N MET A 238 14.05 2.66 -10.63
CA MET A 238 13.30 2.63 -11.88
C MET A 238 12.28 1.49 -11.94
N GLY A 239 12.34 0.50 -11.02
CA GLY A 239 11.54 -0.72 -11.07
C GLY A 239 11.91 -1.68 -12.20
N GLU A 240 13.13 -1.53 -12.77
CA GLU A 240 13.63 -2.30 -13.91
C GLU A 240 14.13 -3.68 -13.44
N ARG A 241 13.19 -4.62 -13.25
CA ARG A 241 13.41 -5.94 -12.62
C ARG A 241 14.51 -6.76 -13.26
N ASP A 242 14.55 -6.80 -14.60
CA ASP A 242 15.54 -7.60 -15.34
C ASP A 242 16.95 -7.06 -15.17
N GLN A 243 17.11 -5.75 -15.30
CA GLN A 243 18.41 -5.08 -15.17
C GLN A 243 18.91 -5.11 -13.73
N ALA A 244 18.04 -4.97 -12.75
CA ALA A 244 18.37 -5.11 -11.34
C ALA A 244 18.89 -6.52 -11.04
N ALA A 245 18.14 -7.56 -11.44
CA ALA A 245 18.54 -8.95 -11.25
C ALA A 245 19.87 -9.29 -11.93
N GLU A 246 20.09 -8.84 -13.19
CA GLU A 246 21.37 -9.03 -13.90
C GLU A 246 22.52 -8.32 -13.18
N THR A 247 22.28 -7.11 -12.69
CA THR A 247 23.27 -6.33 -11.95
C THR A 247 23.65 -7.01 -10.64
N TYR A 248 22.67 -7.48 -9.85
CA TYR A 248 22.94 -8.23 -8.63
C TYR A 248 23.62 -9.59 -8.89
N SER A 249 23.28 -10.28 -9.99
CA SER A 249 24.03 -11.46 -10.42
C SER A 249 25.52 -11.16 -10.58
N ARG A 250 25.85 -9.98 -11.13
CA ARG A 250 27.25 -9.56 -11.26
C ARG A 250 27.88 -9.18 -9.92
N ILE A 251 27.12 -8.57 -9.03
CA ILE A 251 27.57 -8.21 -7.68
C ILE A 251 27.93 -9.46 -6.88
N VAL A 252 27.10 -10.51 -6.88
CA VAL A 252 27.38 -11.75 -6.14
C VAL A 252 28.55 -12.54 -6.73
N GLU A 253 28.82 -12.42 -8.04
CA GLU A 253 30.05 -12.95 -8.64
C GLU A 253 31.31 -12.24 -8.14
N LEU A 254 31.26 -10.93 -7.97
CA LEU A 254 32.37 -10.11 -7.51
C LEU A 254 32.59 -10.20 -5.99
N SER A 255 31.51 -10.42 -5.26
CA SER A 255 31.49 -10.47 -3.79
C SER A 255 30.65 -11.67 -3.30
N PRO A 256 31.15 -12.91 -3.47
CA PRO A 256 30.37 -14.12 -3.16
C PRO A 256 30.12 -14.35 -1.67
N ASP A 257 30.78 -13.58 -0.80
CA ASP A 257 30.64 -13.64 0.66
C ASP A 257 29.74 -12.50 1.21
N ASP A 258 29.05 -11.78 0.34
CA ASP A 258 28.16 -10.69 0.71
C ASP A 258 26.71 -11.18 0.84
N ALA A 259 26.24 -11.34 2.08
CA ALA A 259 24.89 -11.83 2.36
C ALA A 259 23.79 -10.85 1.88
N ASP A 260 24.03 -9.52 1.98
CA ASP A 260 23.09 -8.50 1.50
C ASP A 260 22.88 -8.62 -0.02
N ALA A 261 23.99 -8.76 -0.77
CA ALA A 261 23.92 -8.87 -2.21
C ALA A 261 23.14 -10.12 -2.65
N TRP A 262 23.32 -11.24 -1.95
CA TRP A 262 22.58 -12.47 -2.23
C TRP A 262 21.08 -12.32 -1.92
N GLU A 263 20.72 -11.64 -0.85
CA GLU A 263 19.33 -11.37 -0.50
C GLU A 263 18.66 -10.51 -1.58
N HIS A 264 19.27 -9.38 -1.96
CA HIS A 264 18.77 -8.53 -3.05
C HIS A 264 18.65 -9.28 -4.38
N PHE A 265 19.65 -10.11 -4.71
CA PHE A 265 19.59 -10.96 -5.90
C PHE A 265 18.37 -11.89 -5.85
N GLY A 266 18.13 -12.52 -4.69
CA GLY A 266 16.95 -13.35 -4.45
C GLY A 266 15.65 -12.59 -4.65
N THR A 267 15.53 -11.40 -4.09
CA THR A 267 14.35 -10.53 -4.21
C THR A 267 14.03 -10.21 -5.67
N TRP A 268 15.02 -9.78 -6.44
CA TRP A 268 14.78 -9.46 -7.85
C TRP A 268 14.48 -10.70 -8.70
N ARG A 269 15.04 -11.88 -8.35
CA ARG A 269 14.67 -13.15 -8.99
C ARG A 269 13.24 -13.59 -8.66
N ALA A 270 12.80 -13.41 -7.41
CA ALA A 270 11.43 -13.66 -7.01
C ALA A 270 10.45 -12.75 -7.77
N LEU A 271 10.74 -11.45 -7.86
CA LEU A 271 9.93 -10.48 -8.63
C LEU A 271 9.85 -10.78 -10.14
N GLN A 272 10.79 -11.56 -10.68
CA GLN A 272 10.75 -12.09 -12.04
C GLN A 272 9.96 -13.42 -12.14
N GLY A 273 9.42 -13.94 -11.04
CA GLY A 273 8.80 -15.27 -10.97
C GLY A 273 9.81 -16.44 -11.03
N ASN A 274 11.10 -16.16 -10.92
CA ASN A 274 12.14 -17.20 -10.91
C ASN A 274 12.38 -17.69 -9.47
N THR A 275 11.41 -18.42 -8.93
CA THR A 275 11.42 -18.95 -7.57
C THR A 275 12.62 -19.87 -7.30
N THR A 276 13.13 -20.58 -8.31
CA THR A 276 14.28 -21.48 -8.16
C THR A 276 15.56 -20.73 -7.83
N ASP A 277 15.87 -19.68 -8.59
CA ASP A 277 17.06 -18.85 -8.35
C ASP A 277 16.90 -18.03 -7.07
N ALA A 278 15.69 -17.55 -6.78
CA ALA A 278 15.39 -16.81 -5.55
C ALA A 278 15.66 -17.68 -4.31
N ILE A 279 15.14 -18.90 -4.25
CA ILE A 279 15.39 -19.85 -3.16
C ILE A 279 16.90 -20.11 -2.98
N ALA A 280 17.63 -20.30 -4.08
CA ALA A 280 19.07 -20.54 -4.02
C ALA A 280 19.82 -19.31 -3.46
N ALA A 281 19.42 -18.12 -3.87
CA ALA A 281 20.04 -16.88 -3.44
C ALA A 281 19.75 -16.56 -1.95
N TYR A 282 18.51 -16.67 -1.50
CA TYR A 282 18.17 -16.49 -0.09
C TYR A 282 18.85 -17.55 0.80
N SER A 283 18.89 -18.82 0.34
CA SER A 283 19.60 -19.86 1.06
C SER A 283 21.08 -19.53 1.19
N ARG A 284 21.71 -18.97 0.15
CA ARG A 284 23.11 -18.55 0.19
C ARG A 284 23.32 -17.35 1.12
N SER A 285 22.42 -16.37 1.11
CA SER A 285 22.42 -15.27 2.07
C SER A 285 22.41 -15.78 3.51
N LEU A 286 21.53 -16.74 3.83
CA LEU A 286 21.40 -17.35 5.16
C LEU A 286 22.55 -18.30 5.54
N GLU A 287 23.24 -18.88 4.58
CA GLU A 287 24.52 -19.60 4.87
C GLU A 287 25.63 -18.65 5.31
N LEU A 288 25.65 -17.43 4.78
CA LEU A 288 26.63 -16.40 5.09
C LEU A 288 26.29 -15.66 6.39
N ASP A 289 25.03 -15.35 6.57
CA ASP A 289 24.50 -14.67 7.75
C ASP A 289 23.19 -15.34 8.20
N PRO A 290 23.27 -16.31 9.12
CA PRO A 290 22.09 -17.06 9.57
C PRO A 290 21.05 -16.25 10.32
N ASP A 291 21.37 -15.04 10.82
CA ASP A 291 20.50 -14.25 11.68
C ASP A 291 19.64 -13.24 10.89
N ARG A 292 19.68 -13.28 9.56
CA ARG A 292 18.92 -12.40 8.67
C ARG A 292 17.44 -12.79 8.63
N ILE A 293 16.64 -12.08 9.41
CA ILE A 293 15.20 -12.34 9.53
C ILE A 293 14.51 -12.10 8.19
N SER A 294 14.81 -10.98 7.50
CA SER A 294 14.25 -10.62 6.19
C SER A 294 14.45 -11.73 5.14
N ALA A 295 15.67 -12.24 5.01
CA ALA A 295 15.97 -13.32 4.08
C ALA A 295 15.25 -14.64 4.44
N ARG A 296 14.99 -14.91 5.72
CA ARG A 296 14.19 -16.08 6.13
C ARG A 296 12.74 -15.93 5.74
N PHE A 297 12.12 -14.76 5.96
CA PHE A 297 10.76 -14.49 5.51
C PHE A 297 10.65 -14.63 4.00
N SER A 298 11.50 -13.93 3.24
CA SER A 298 11.50 -14.01 1.78
C SER A 298 11.70 -15.44 1.26
N LEU A 299 12.54 -16.23 1.93
CA LEU A 299 12.72 -17.66 1.59
C LEU A 299 11.46 -18.47 1.86
N ALA A 300 10.77 -18.23 2.99
CA ALA A 300 9.56 -18.96 3.35
C ALA A 300 8.41 -18.63 2.39
N GLU A 301 8.21 -17.35 2.09
CA GLU A 301 7.24 -16.86 1.11
C GLU A 301 7.52 -17.45 -0.29
N THR A 302 8.79 -17.41 -0.74
CA THR A 302 9.16 -18.00 -2.02
C THR A 302 8.94 -19.52 -2.06
N TYR A 303 9.07 -20.22 -0.92
CA TYR A 303 8.69 -21.63 -0.84
C TYR A 303 7.18 -21.83 -0.94
N LEU A 304 6.34 -20.94 -0.36
CA LEU A 304 4.87 -20.97 -0.52
C LEU A 304 4.48 -20.75 -1.99
N GLU A 305 5.02 -19.73 -2.65
CA GLU A 305 4.80 -19.46 -4.07
C GLU A 305 5.20 -20.64 -4.98
N ALA A 306 6.24 -21.36 -4.59
CA ALA A 306 6.73 -22.56 -5.30
C ALA A 306 5.96 -23.84 -4.90
N GLU A 307 4.89 -23.75 -4.12
CA GLU A 307 4.10 -24.87 -3.56
C GLU A 307 4.96 -25.87 -2.75
N ARG A 308 6.08 -25.41 -2.19
CA ARG A 308 7.03 -26.20 -1.37
C ARG A 308 6.69 -26.04 0.11
N TYR A 309 5.48 -26.41 0.46
CA TYR A 309 4.88 -26.15 1.78
C TYR A 309 5.64 -26.75 2.95
N GLU A 310 6.25 -27.95 2.79
CA GLU A 310 7.01 -28.59 3.87
C GLU A 310 8.33 -27.84 4.17
N GLU A 311 8.93 -27.20 3.17
CA GLU A 311 10.10 -26.36 3.36
C GLU A 311 9.71 -25.00 3.98
N ALA A 312 8.65 -24.37 3.52
CA ALA A 312 8.10 -23.15 4.13
C ALA A 312 7.79 -23.37 5.61
N MET A 313 7.09 -24.45 5.95
CA MET A 313 6.78 -24.82 7.33
C MET A 313 8.02 -24.86 8.22
N LYS A 314 9.12 -25.46 7.75
CA LYS A 314 10.35 -25.55 8.55
C LYS A 314 10.98 -24.20 8.83
N VAL A 315 10.92 -23.29 7.85
CA VAL A 315 11.46 -21.93 8.01
C VAL A 315 10.63 -21.14 8.99
N TYR A 316 9.29 -21.14 8.84
CA TYR A 316 8.39 -20.45 9.77
C TYR A 316 8.44 -21.06 11.18
N GLN A 317 8.52 -22.39 11.33
CA GLN A 317 8.73 -23.03 12.64
C GLN A 317 10.00 -22.53 13.31
N ALA A 318 11.10 -22.40 12.55
CA ALA A 318 12.36 -21.91 13.09
C ALA A 318 12.27 -20.42 13.49
N LEU A 319 11.48 -19.59 12.77
CA LEU A 319 11.20 -18.21 13.15
C LEU A 319 10.39 -18.15 14.45
N VAL A 320 9.31 -18.91 14.55
CA VAL A 320 8.47 -18.99 15.78
C VAL A 320 9.27 -19.49 16.97
N GLU A 321 10.18 -20.47 16.80
CA GLU A 321 11.03 -20.99 17.87
C GLU A 321 12.05 -19.96 18.39
N GLN A 322 12.41 -18.96 17.60
CA GLN A 322 13.25 -17.83 18.05
C GLN A 322 12.49 -16.85 18.98
N GLY A 323 11.18 -16.80 18.86
CA GLY A 323 10.22 -16.19 19.79
C GLY A 323 10.67 -14.86 20.37
N GLU A 324 11.29 -14.90 21.54
CA GLU A 324 11.67 -13.69 22.30
C GLU A 324 12.75 -12.81 21.63
N GLU A 325 13.43 -13.32 20.58
CA GLU A 325 14.45 -12.57 19.83
C GLU A 325 13.84 -11.76 18.68
N LEU A 326 12.62 -12.13 18.24
CA LEU A 326 11.88 -11.41 17.20
C LEU A 326 11.10 -10.24 17.82
N GLN A 327 10.99 -9.17 17.05
CA GLN A 327 10.10 -8.06 17.43
C GLN A 327 8.64 -8.44 17.20
N GLY A 328 7.69 -7.75 17.86
CA GLY A 328 6.29 -8.11 17.88
C GLY A 328 5.70 -8.43 16.51
N ASP A 329 5.89 -7.55 15.53
CA ASP A 329 5.33 -7.71 14.18
C ASP A 329 5.95 -8.90 13.42
N ASP A 330 7.27 -9.11 13.53
CA ASP A 330 7.95 -10.26 12.91
C ASP A 330 7.49 -11.59 13.51
N LEU A 331 7.22 -11.61 14.82
CA LEU A 331 6.70 -12.81 15.48
C LEU A 331 5.25 -13.09 15.05
N ALA A 332 4.40 -12.06 14.97
CA ALA A 332 3.04 -12.19 14.48
C ALA A 332 3.02 -12.73 13.04
N ALA A 333 3.80 -12.12 12.13
CA ALA A 333 3.95 -12.58 10.76
C ALA A 333 4.47 -14.03 10.67
N SER A 334 5.37 -14.43 11.58
CA SER A 334 5.87 -15.81 11.61
C SER A 334 4.78 -16.83 11.98
N TYR A 335 3.92 -16.49 12.95
CA TYR A 335 2.78 -17.34 13.29
C TYR A 335 1.73 -17.38 12.18
N ALA A 336 1.43 -16.22 11.56
CA ALA A 336 0.49 -16.13 10.45
C ALA A 336 0.97 -16.99 9.25
N GLY A 337 2.22 -16.83 8.81
CA GLY A 337 2.81 -17.61 7.73
C GLY A 337 2.91 -19.11 8.04
N LEU A 338 3.12 -19.48 9.32
CA LEU A 338 3.09 -20.88 9.74
C LEU A 338 1.67 -21.46 9.67
N ALA A 339 0.66 -20.68 10.07
CA ALA A 339 -0.75 -21.10 10.02
C ALA A 339 -1.20 -21.25 8.56
N ASP A 340 -0.88 -20.30 7.69
CA ASP A 340 -1.11 -20.39 6.23
C ASP A 340 -0.46 -21.65 5.64
N THR A 341 0.80 -21.89 5.97
CA THR A 341 1.51 -23.09 5.51
C THR A 341 0.83 -24.39 5.98
N TYR A 342 0.32 -24.42 7.21
CA TYR A 342 -0.45 -25.58 7.69
C TYR A 342 -1.78 -25.73 6.95
N ASN A 343 -2.48 -24.64 6.64
CA ASN A 343 -3.69 -24.65 5.82
C ASN A 343 -3.39 -25.23 4.43
N SER A 344 -2.33 -24.76 3.78
CA SER A 344 -1.88 -25.25 2.48
C SER A 344 -1.48 -26.72 2.48
N LEU A 345 -0.97 -27.25 3.60
CA LEU A 345 -0.66 -28.66 3.80
C LEU A 345 -1.89 -29.52 4.17
N GLY A 346 -3.08 -28.93 4.35
CA GLY A 346 -4.27 -29.60 4.83
C GLY A 346 -4.18 -30.02 6.31
N ARG A 347 -3.27 -29.42 7.07
CA ARG A 347 -3.05 -29.66 8.50
C ARG A 347 -3.87 -28.69 9.35
N TYR A 348 -5.18 -28.69 9.15
CA TYR A 348 -6.09 -27.69 9.71
C TYR A 348 -6.11 -27.60 11.24
N ASP A 349 -5.94 -28.73 11.95
CA ASP A 349 -5.85 -28.71 13.43
C ASP A 349 -4.60 -27.98 13.92
N ASP A 350 -3.46 -28.10 13.19
CA ASP A 350 -2.23 -27.39 13.50
C ASP A 350 -2.38 -25.90 13.14
N ALA A 351 -3.03 -25.56 12.03
CA ALA A 351 -3.35 -24.18 11.67
C ALA A 351 -4.20 -23.50 12.75
N ILE A 352 -5.29 -24.16 13.20
CA ILE A 352 -6.14 -23.66 14.28
C ILE A 352 -5.35 -23.41 15.57
N ALA A 353 -4.46 -24.34 15.94
CA ALA A 353 -3.65 -24.19 17.14
C ALA A 353 -2.68 -23.01 17.03
N THR A 354 -2.05 -22.85 15.87
CA THR A 354 -1.09 -21.77 15.58
C THR A 354 -1.77 -20.41 15.57
N SER A 355 -2.90 -20.27 14.85
CA SER A 355 -3.66 -19.01 14.79
C SER A 355 -4.21 -18.61 16.17
N LYS A 356 -4.65 -19.56 16.98
CA LYS A 356 -5.06 -19.25 18.37
C LYS A 356 -3.90 -18.79 19.23
N THR A 357 -2.70 -19.35 19.04
CA THR A 357 -1.50 -18.87 19.74
C THR A 357 -1.12 -17.47 19.29
N LEU A 358 -1.26 -17.15 18.00
CA LEU A 358 -1.10 -15.79 17.47
C LEU A 358 -2.07 -14.84 18.17
N LEU A 359 -3.36 -15.13 18.17
CA LEU A 359 -4.39 -14.27 18.76
C LEU A 359 -4.33 -14.18 20.31
N GLU A 360 -3.72 -15.15 20.99
CA GLU A 360 -3.44 -15.05 22.43
C GLU A 360 -2.32 -14.05 22.75
N GLN A 361 -1.39 -13.81 21.81
CA GLN A 361 -0.26 -12.92 22.00
C GLN A 361 -0.51 -11.54 21.36
N PHE A 362 -1.22 -11.53 20.26
CA PHE A 362 -1.54 -10.35 19.44
C PHE A 362 -3.07 -10.32 19.28
N GLU A 363 -3.73 -9.72 20.25
CA GLU A 363 -5.20 -9.56 20.23
C GLU A 363 -5.58 -8.73 19.00
N ASP A 364 -6.63 -9.14 18.31
CA ASP A 364 -7.15 -8.50 17.09
C ASP A 364 -6.23 -8.55 15.85
N ASP A 365 -5.25 -9.47 15.80
CA ASP A 365 -4.46 -9.68 14.59
C ASP A 365 -5.32 -10.20 13.43
N PRO A 366 -5.46 -9.48 12.30
CA PRO A 366 -6.35 -9.84 11.21
C PRO A 366 -5.96 -11.13 10.51
N GLU A 367 -4.66 -11.39 10.31
CA GLU A 367 -4.16 -12.61 9.70
C GLU A 367 -4.42 -13.83 10.60
N GLY A 368 -4.31 -13.64 11.92
CA GLY A 368 -4.65 -14.67 12.90
C GLY A 368 -6.09 -15.14 12.77
N TYR A 369 -7.03 -14.21 12.66
CA TYR A 369 -8.44 -14.52 12.42
C TYR A 369 -8.68 -15.12 11.04
N TYR A 370 -8.05 -14.57 9.99
CA TYR A 370 -8.19 -15.05 8.62
C TYR A 370 -7.74 -16.51 8.48
N GLN A 371 -6.52 -16.84 8.95
CA GLN A 371 -6.00 -18.19 8.88
C GLN A 371 -6.80 -19.19 9.72
N LEU A 372 -7.36 -18.71 10.86
CA LEU A 372 -8.27 -19.51 11.69
C LEU A 372 -9.59 -19.78 10.96
N ALA A 373 -10.15 -18.78 10.27
CA ALA A 373 -11.36 -18.91 9.46
C ALA A 373 -11.17 -19.90 8.32
N THR A 374 -10.07 -19.76 7.56
CA THR A 374 -9.71 -20.66 6.44
C THR A 374 -9.60 -22.13 6.91
N ALA A 375 -9.00 -22.37 8.08
CA ALA A 375 -8.92 -23.71 8.64
C ALA A 375 -10.29 -24.28 9.05
N TYR A 376 -11.17 -23.44 9.61
CA TYR A 376 -12.53 -23.86 9.96
C TYR A 376 -13.38 -24.12 8.72
N ASP A 377 -13.28 -23.26 7.70
CA ASP A 377 -13.98 -23.45 6.43
C ASP A 377 -13.62 -24.77 5.76
N ALA A 378 -12.33 -25.08 5.67
CA ALA A 378 -11.83 -26.34 5.13
C ALA A 378 -12.26 -27.60 5.93
N LEU A 379 -12.70 -27.41 7.16
CA LEU A 379 -13.29 -28.47 8.01
C LEU A 379 -14.81 -28.48 7.99
N ASP A 380 -15.48 -27.79 7.08
CA ASP A 380 -16.92 -27.58 6.99
C ASP A 380 -17.55 -26.97 8.27
N ARG A 381 -16.73 -26.25 9.07
CA ARG A 381 -17.16 -25.57 10.30
C ARG A 381 -17.53 -24.12 9.98
N TYR A 382 -18.54 -23.97 9.14
CA TYR A 382 -18.88 -22.69 8.51
C TYR A 382 -19.31 -21.59 9.51
N ASP A 383 -19.97 -21.94 10.62
CA ASP A 383 -20.37 -20.92 11.60
C ASP A 383 -19.14 -20.29 12.26
N GLU A 384 -18.13 -21.10 12.61
CA GLU A 384 -16.89 -20.59 13.16
C GLU A 384 -16.04 -19.87 12.10
N ALA A 385 -16.05 -20.34 10.84
CA ALA A 385 -15.36 -19.65 9.73
C ALA A 385 -15.94 -18.26 9.53
N ILE A 386 -17.26 -18.12 9.43
CA ILE A 386 -17.95 -16.83 9.26
C ILE A 386 -17.61 -15.87 10.40
N GLU A 387 -17.66 -16.33 11.68
CA GLU A 387 -17.31 -15.50 12.83
C GLU A 387 -15.88 -14.97 12.72
N ASN A 388 -14.93 -15.81 12.33
CA ASN A 388 -13.52 -15.39 12.27
C ASN A 388 -13.22 -14.55 11.02
N TYR A 389 -13.83 -14.78 9.86
CA TYR A 389 -13.73 -13.86 8.73
C TYR A 389 -14.30 -12.47 9.08
N GLN A 390 -15.40 -12.41 9.81
CA GLN A 390 -15.95 -11.13 10.27
C GLN A 390 -15.01 -10.42 11.23
N ASN A 391 -14.35 -11.16 12.14
CA ASN A 391 -13.33 -10.58 13.03
C ASN A 391 -12.11 -10.08 12.25
N ALA A 392 -11.66 -10.82 11.22
CA ALA A 392 -10.57 -10.36 10.34
C ALA A 392 -10.96 -9.05 9.63
N ILE A 393 -12.19 -8.96 9.10
CA ILE A 393 -12.73 -7.75 8.47
C ILE A 393 -12.86 -6.59 9.47
N ASP A 394 -13.27 -6.86 10.70
CA ASP A 394 -13.39 -5.83 11.74
C ASP A 394 -12.00 -5.27 12.11
N SER A 395 -10.94 -6.11 12.05
CA SER A 395 -9.57 -5.72 12.33
C SER A 395 -8.89 -5.04 11.13
N ASP A 396 -9.11 -5.53 9.91
CA ASP A 396 -8.65 -4.92 8.65
C ASP A 396 -9.79 -4.91 7.61
N PRO A 397 -10.60 -3.86 7.57
CA PRO A 397 -11.76 -3.76 6.69
C PRO A 397 -11.42 -3.46 5.22
N LEU A 398 -10.13 -3.28 4.87
CA LEU A 398 -9.72 -2.96 3.50
C LEU A 398 -9.24 -4.17 2.70
N ASN A 399 -9.01 -5.30 3.35
CA ASN A 399 -8.54 -6.50 2.69
C ASN A 399 -9.70 -7.18 1.92
N ALA A 400 -9.63 -7.14 0.59
CA ALA A 400 -10.65 -7.67 -0.30
C ALA A 400 -10.78 -9.21 -0.21
N ASP A 401 -9.69 -9.91 0.08
CA ASP A 401 -9.68 -11.38 0.15
C ASP A 401 -10.55 -11.88 1.30
N TYR A 402 -10.57 -11.19 2.44
CA TYR A 402 -11.41 -11.56 3.58
C TYR A 402 -12.90 -11.54 3.23
N TYR A 403 -13.33 -10.53 2.48
CA TYR A 403 -14.72 -10.43 2.02
C TYR A 403 -15.04 -11.49 0.96
N ASN A 404 -14.08 -11.78 0.05
CA ASN A 404 -14.26 -12.81 -0.97
C ASN A 404 -14.47 -14.19 -0.34
N ASP A 405 -13.62 -14.57 0.62
CA ASP A 405 -13.68 -15.88 1.25
C ASP A 405 -14.91 -15.99 2.18
N LEU A 406 -15.29 -14.91 2.85
CA LEU A 406 -16.56 -14.84 3.56
C LEU A 406 -17.75 -15.02 2.61
N ALA A 407 -17.69 -14.45 1.40
CA ALA A 407 -18.74 -14.61 0.39
C ALA A 407 -18.86 -16.07 -0.07
N ASP A 408 -17.72 -16.72 -0.30
CA ASP A 408 -17.72 -18.14 -0.68
C ASP A 408 -18.27 -19.03 0.46
N THR A 409 -17.88 -18.78 1.71
CA THR A 409 -18.41 -19.47 2.89
C THR A 409 -19.93 -19.26 3.03
N PHE A 410 -20.46 -18.04 2.82
CA PHE A 410 -21.90 -17.79 2.80
C PHE A 410 -22.61 -18.55 1.68
N ARG A 411 -22.00 -18.67 0.50
CA ARG A 411 -22.50 -19.45 -0.64
C ARG A 411 -22.63 -20.93 -0.26
N GLU A 412 -21.61 -21.53 0.37
CA GLU A 412 -21.64 -22.94 0.82
C GLU A 412 -22.81 -23.23 1.78
N VAL A 413 -23.10 -22.29 2.68
CA VAL A 413 -24.25 -22.43 3.60
C VAL A 413 -25.55 -21.89 3.01
N LYS A 414 -25.57 -21.51 1.74
CA LYS A 414 -26.73 -20.99 0.97
C LYS A 414 -27.37 -19.73 1.53
N ARG A 415 -26.57 -18.89 2.17
CA ARG A 415 -26.95 -17.53 2.62
C ARG A 415 -26.64 -16.55 1.47
N PHE A 416 -27.35 -16.72 0.35
CA PHE A 416 -27.00 -16.08 -0.92
C PHE A 416 -27.07 -14.56 -0.89
N ASP A 417 -28.01 -13.95 -0.18
CA ASP A 417 -28.09 -12.49 -0.08
C ASP A 417 -26.83 -11.93 0.59
N GLU A 418 -26.36 -12.55 1.67
CA GLU A 418 -25.16 -12.16 2.39
C GLU A 418 -23.88 -12.48 1.57
N ALA A 419 -23.90 -13.56 0.80
CA ALA A 419 -22.82 -13.90 -0.10
C ALA A 419 -22.63 -12.83 -1.22
N VAL A 420 -23.74 -12.35 -1.82
CA VAL A 420 -23.71 -11.27 -2.81
C VAL A 420 -23.17 -9.99 -2.19
N ASP A 421 -23.66 -9.62 -1.01
CA ASP A 421 -23.21 -8.40 -0.32
C ASP A 421 -21.69 -8.45 -0.03
N ALA A 422 -21.19 -9.58 0.48
CA ALA A 422 -19.77 -9.77 0.78
C ALA A 422 -18.91 -9.73 -0.51
N ALA A 423 -19.30 -10.43 -1.59
CA ALA A 423 -18.57 -10.40 -2.86
C ALA A 423 -18.54 -8.98 -3.46
N GLN A 424 -19.62 -8.22 -3.35
CA GLN A 424 -19.64 -6.83 -3.78
C GLN A 424 -18.74 -5.93 -2.93
N GLN A 425 -18.60 -6.19 -1.63
CA GLN A 425 -17.64 -5.50 -0.79
C GLN A 425 -16.20 -5.84 -1.21
N ALA A 426 -15.89 -7.10 -1.50
CA ALA A 426 -14.58 -7.49 -2.02
C ALA A 426 -14.22 -6.70 -3.29
N ILE A 427 -15.15 -6.62 -4.26
CA ILE A 427 -14.99 -5.84 -5.50
C ILE A 427 -14.86 -4.34 -5.21
N ALA A 428 -15.54 -3.82 -4.20
CA ALA A 428 -15.44 -2.41 -3.83
C ALA A 428 -14.09 -2.08 -3.17
N MET A 429 -13.50 -3.02 -2.42
CA MET A 429 -12.17 -2.86 -1.83
C MET A 429 -11.07 -3.00 -2.88
N ASP A 430 -11.15 -4.02 -3.73
CA ASP A 430 -10.25 -4.20 -4.87
C ASP A 430 -11.03 -4.48 -6.16
N PRO A 431 -11.28 -3.46 -7.00
CA PRO A 431 -11.93 -3.62 -8.29
C PRO A 431 -11.13 -4.46 -9.30
N SER A 432 -9.86 -4.78 -9.04
CA SER A 432 -9.02 -5.63 -9.88
C SER A 432 -8.98 -7.09 -9.42
N LEU A 433 -9.58 -7.43 -8.29
CA LEU A 433 -9.63 -8.78 -7.74
C LEU A 433 -10.54 -9.69 -8.57
N ILE A 434 -9.97 -10.34 -9.57
CA ILE A 434 -10.69 -11.18 -10.54
C ILE A 434 -11.52 -12.27 -9.85
N ILE A 435 -10.97 -12.91 -8.82
CA ILE A 435 -11.63 -14.00 -8.09
C ILE A 435 -12.94 -13.54 -7.45
N ALA A 436 -13.06 -12.29 -7.00
CA ALA A 436 -14.30 -11.79 -6.41
C ALA A 436 -15.44 -11.70 -7.43
N TYR A 437 -15.15 -11.37 -8.69
CA TYR A 437 -16.15 -11.42 -9.77
C TYR A 437 -16.53 -12.87 -10.13
N GLU A 438 -15.59 -13.81 -10.06
CA GLU A 438 -15.84 -15.21 -10.30
C GLU A 438 -16.72 -15.81 -9.20
N THR A 439 -16.42 -15.49 -7.93
CA THR A 439 -17.24 -15.87 -6.77
C THR A 439 -18.65 -15.30 -6.89
N LEU A 440 -18.79 -14.02 -7.22
CA LEU A 440 -20.09 -13.38 -7.45
C LEU A 440 -20.88 -14.05 -8.56
N ALA A 441 -20.21 -14.44 -9.66
CA ALA A 441 -20.85 -15.16 -10.75
C ALA A 441 -21.33 -16.57 -10.32
N GLN A 442 -20.56 -17.28 -9.50
CA GLN A 442 -20.96 -18.57 -8.95
C GLN A 442 -22.19 -18.44 -8.04
N ILE A 443 -22.22 -17.44 -7.18
CA ILE A 443 -23.35 -17.14 -6.31
C ILE A 443 -24.63 -16.91 -7.13
N TYR A 444 -24.57 -16.08 -8.18
CA TYR A 444 -25.71 -15.80 -9.06
C TYR A 444 -26.18 -17.03 -9.84
N ASP A 445 -25.28 -17.92 -10.24
CA ASP A 445 -25.67 -19.20 -10.88
C ASP A 445 -26.46 -20.08 -9.92
N GLU A 446 -26.02 -20.21 -8.67
CA GLU A 446 -26.71 -21.01 -7.66
C GLU A 446 -28.06 -20.39 -7.25
N MET A 447 -28.20 -19.06 -7.33
CA MET A 447 -29.48 -18.35 -7.17
C MET A 447 -30.41 -18.51 -8.37
N GLY A 448 -29.93 -19.04 -9.51
CA GLY A 448 -30.69 -19.14 -10.75
C GLY A 448 -30.85 -17.81 -11.47
N GLN A 449 -29.87 -16.92 -11.35
CA GLN A 449 -29.80 -15.59 -11.99
C GLN A 449 -28.71 -15.57 -13.08
N PRO A 450 -28.95 -16.19 -14.26
CA PRO A 450 -27.93 -16.39 -15.28
C PRO A 450 -27.49 -15.08 -16.00
N GLU A 451 -28.32 -14.05 -16.00
CA GLU A 451 -27.97 -12.75 -16.63
C GLU A 451 -26.95 -12.00 -15.77
N GLU A 452 -27.16 -11.97 -14.47
CA GLU A 452 -26.25 -11.38 -13.49
C GLU A 452 -24.92 -12.16 -13.43
N ALA A 453 -24.97 -13.48 -13.43
CA ALA A 453 -23.80 -14.36 -13.49
C ALA A 453 -22.96 -14.11 -14.76
N ALA A 454 -23.61 -13.92 -15.92
CA ALA A 454 -22.92 -13.61 -17.16
C ALA A 454 -22.23 -12.25 -17.11
N THR A 455 -22.86 -11.25 -16.50
CA THR A 455 -22.28 -9.91 -16.34
C THR A 455 -21.04 -9.94 -15.47
N ALA A 456 -21.07 -10.63 -14.32
CA ALA A 456 -19.93 -10.76 -13.45
C ALA A 456 -18.74 -11.47 -14.12
N ARG A 457 -19.01 -12.54 -14.91
CA ARG A 457 -17.98 -13.22 -15.71
C ARG A 457 -17.39 -12.33 -16.81
N GLU A 458 -18.20 -11.49 -17.44
CA GLU A 458 -17.72 -10.54 -18.45
C GLU A 458 -16.73 -9.55 -17.82
N GLN A 459 -17.01 -9.06 -16.60
CA GLN A 459 -16.12 -8.19 -15.86
C GLN A 459 -14.80 -8.90 -15.48
N ALA A 460 -14.85 -10.13 -14.95
CA ALA A 460 -13.67 -10.95 -14.68
C ALA A 460 -12.80 -11.15 -15.94
N ASN A 461 -13.43 -11.50 -17.09
CA ASN A 461 -12.72 -11.69 -18.34
C ASN A 461 -12.10 -10.38 -18.88
N ALA A 462 -12.76 -9.24 -18.69
CA ALA A 462 -12.22 -7.95 -19.10
C ALA A 462 -10.95 -7.59 -18.33
N LEU A 463 -10.89 -7.89 -17.05
CA LEU A 463 -9.71 -7.70 -16.21
C LEU A 463 -8.56 -8.63 -16.62
N ASN A 464 -8.83 -9.91 -16.89
CA ASN A 464 -7.82 -10.86 -17.37
C ASN A 464 -7.13 -10.40 -18.67
N LEU A 465 -7.85 -9.71 -19.58
CA LEU A 465 -7.28 -9.20 -20.83
C LEU A 465 -6.37 -7.98 -20.65
N VAL A 466 -6.42 -7.33 -19.50
CA VAL A 466 -5.57 -6.16 -19.21
C VAL A 466 -4.27 -6.59 -18.51
N THR A 467 -4.28 -7.77 -17.88
CA THR A 467 -3.13 -8.31 -17.11
C THR A 467 -2.21 -9.22 -17.96
N GLU A 468 -2.64 -9.65 -19.18
CA GLU A 468 -1.80 -10.31 -20.20
C GLU A 468 -1.10 -9.26 -21.11
#